data_de3cac246ca8cd82d414863c48b61dfa
#
_entry.id   de3cac246ca8cd82d414863c48b61dfa
#
_cell.length_a   1.000
_cell.length_b   1.000
_cell.length_c   1.000
_cell.angle_alpha   90.00
_cell.angle_beta   90.00
_cell.angle_gamma   90.00
#
_symmetry.space_group_name_H-M   'P 1'
#
loop_
_entity.id
_entity.type
_entity.pdbx_description
1 polymer ?
#
loop_
_entity_poly.entity_id
_entity_poly.type
_entity_poly.pdbx_seq_one_letter_code
_entity_poly.pdbx_strand_id
1 'polypeptide(L)'
;MNKRVVIVSAVRTPIGSFMGGLSTVPAPKLGAAAIKGALQKINLDPKLVDEVFMGNVVQAGVGQAPARQAALFAGLSNEVAATTVNKVCASGMKAVMFAAQAIACGDAEIVVAGGMENMSLIPHYVQMRNGTKFGPATMLDGMQKDGLTDAYDNNAMGVCADLCASEYNISREEQDNFAIQSYERSAKAWDAGKFDNEIVPVEVPQRRGEPIIVSKDEEYTNVKLDKIPSLSAVFTKDGTVTAANASTINDGAAALVLMSEEKAIALGLKPLAYIKSYADAAQEPKWFTTSPAKALPKALDKAGIAIGDVDYFEFNEAFAVVGLANSKILNLDNDKVNVNGGAVSLGHPLGCSGARIIVTLLNVLEQNNAIIGAAAICNGGGGASAIIIERA
;
A
#
# COMPACT_ATOMS: atom_id res chain seq x y z
N MET A 1 21.42 16.47 -16.28
CA MET A 1 21.83 15.07 -16.00
C MET A 1 20.80 14.52 -15.01
N ASN A 2 20.13 13.40 -15.31
CA ASN A 2 19.21 12.81 -14.34
C ASN A 2 20.03 12.30 -13.14
N LYS A 3 19.74 12.82 -11.95
CA LYS A 3 20.36 12.36 -10.70
C LYS A 3 19.90 10.91 -10.43
N ARG A 4 20.80 10.07 -9.93
CA ARG A 4 20.43 8.74 -9.42
C ARG A 4 19.66 8.91 -8.13
N VAL A 5 18.51 8.25 -8.01
CA VAL A 5 17.64 8.34 -6.84
C VAL A 5 17.79 7.09 -6.00
N VAL A 6 18.04 7.29 -4.71
CA VAL A 6 18.19 6.23 -3.72
C VAL A 6 17.13 6.30 -2.62
N ILE A 7 16.76 5.15 -2.10
CA ILE A 7 15.98 5.00 -0.88
C ILE A 7 17.00 4.77 0.25
N VAL A 8 16.95 5.60 1.27
CA VAL A 8 17.87 5.51 2.43
C VAL A 8 17.16 5.05 3.70
N SER A 9 15.85 5.16 3.75
CA SER A 9 15.03 4.64 4.86
C SER A 9 13.66 4.22 4.35
N ALA A 10 13.12 3.16 4.93
CA ALA A 10 11.80 2.66 4.63
C ALA A 10 11.21 1.98 5.88
N VAL A 11 9.99 2.37 6.27
CA VAL A 11 9.28 1.82 7.42
C VAL A 11 7.77 1.88 7.20
N ARG A 12 7.03 1.12 8.00
CA ARG A 12 5.58 1.16 8.07
C ARG A 12 5.09 1.06 9.52
N THR A 13 3.90 1.51 9.79
CA THR A 13 3.20 1.12 10.99
C THR A 13 2.78 -0.35 10.92
N PRO A 14 2.42 -0.98 12.02
CA PRO A 14 1.55 -2.16 11.96
C PRO A 14 0.30 -1.84 11.13
N ILE A 15 -0.30 -2.87 10.55
CA ILE A 15 -1.61 -2.76 9.89
C ILE A 15 -2.67 -3.22 10.88
N GLY A 16 -3.56 -2.29 11.26
CA GLY A 16 -4.69 -2.56 12.14
C GLY A 16 -5.86 -3.16 11.36
N SER A 17 -6.57 -4.08 11.99
CA SER A 17 -7.85 -4.59 11.47
C SER A 17 -8.92 -3.50 11.52
N PHE A 18 -9.97 -3.68 10.73
CA PHE A 18 -11.14 -2.79 10.76
C PHE A 18 -11.73 -2.74 12.18
N MET A 19 -11.87 -1.54 12.73
CA MET A 19 -12.28 -1.27 14.11
C MET A 19 -11.37 -1.90 15.18
N GLY A 20 -10.11 -2.23 14.80
CA GLY A 20 -9.07 -2.80 15.66
C GLY A 20 -8.23 -1.76 16.39
N GLY A 21 -7.00 -2.15 16.76
CA GLY A 21 -6.11 -1.38 17.63
C GLY A 21 -5.74 0.01 17.12
N LEU A 22 -5.72 0.24 15.79
CA LEU A 22 -5.42 1.54 15.20
C LEU A 22 -6.66 2.37 14.85
N SER A 23 -7.85 1.86 15.07
CA SER A 23 -9.12 2.42 14.59
C SER A 23 -9.40 3.86 15.06
N THR A 24 -8.82 4.30 16.17
CA THR A 24 -9.03 5.65 16.73
C THR A 24 -7.94 6.66 16.34
N VAL A 25 -6.92 6.24 15.60
CA VAL A 25 -5.79 7.08 15.22
C VAL A 25 -6.01 7.65 13.82
N PRO A 26 -6.26 8.97 13.65
CA PRO A 26 -6.49 9.55 12.33
C PRO A 26 -5.37 9.25 11.32
N ALA A 27 -5.70 9.07 10.04
CA ALA A 27 -4.73 8.77 8.98
C ALA A 27 -3.50 9.70 8.99
N PRO A 28 -3.63 11.05 9.15
CA PRO A 28 -2.44 11.91 9.25
C PRO A 28 -1.55 11.64 10.47
N LYS A 29 -2.10 11.10 11.56
CA LYS A 29 -1.31 10.71 12.73
C LYS A 29 -0.56 9.38 12.50
N LEU A 30 -1.19 8.42 11.80
CA LEU A 30 -0.51 7.21 11.33
C LEU A 30 0.63 7.58 10.37
N GLY A 31 0.35 8.45 9.39
CA GLY A 31 1.35 8.99 8.48
C GLY A 31 2.50 9.67 9.20
N ALA A 32 2.20 10.47 10.23
CA ALA A 32 3.22 11.13 11.05
C ALA A 32 4.11 10.13 11.80
N ALA A 33 3.54 9.05 12.34
CA ALA A 33 4.32 7.99 13.00
C ALA A 33 5.29 7.34 12.01
N ALA A 34 4.84 7.00 10.79
CA ALA A 34 5.69 6.43 9.75
C ALA A 34 6.78 7.41 9.30
N ILE A 35 6.46 8.68 9.03
CA ILE A 35 7.43 9.72 8.65
C ILE A 35 8.49 9.90 9.74
N LYS A 36 8.05 10.10 10.99
CA LYS A 36 8.96 10.25 12.14
C LYS A 36 9.87 9.04 12.29
N GLY A 37 9.32 7.83 12.21
CA GLY A 37 10.07 6.60 12.29
C GLY A 37 11.10 6.45 11.17
N ALA A 38 10.74 6.80 9.93
CA ALA A 38 11.66 6.77 8.79
C ALA A 38 12.85 7.72 8.96
N LEU A 39 12.62 8.93 9.48
CA LEU A 39 13.69 9.91 9.76
C LEU A 39 14.56 9.47 10.93
N GLN A 40 13.95 9.00 12.02
CA GLN A 40 14.68 8.54 13.21
C GLN A 40 15.56 7.33 12.93
N LYS A 41 15.11 6.40 12.07
CA LYS A 41 15.89 5.21 11.71
C LYS A 41 17.27 5.52 11.14
N ILE A 42 17.42 6.67 10.50
CA ILE A 42 18.69 7.13 9.90
C ILE A 42 19.24 8.40 10.55
N ASN A 43 18.69 8.83 11.69
CA ASN A 43 19.07 10.07 12.40
C ASN A 43 19.10 11.31 11.49
N LEU A 44 18.16 11.41 10.54
CA LEU A 44 18.07 12.55 9.64
C LEU A 44 17.37 13.73 10.34
N ASP A 45 18.00 14.92 10.28
CA ASP A 45 17.37 16.16 10.78
C ASP A 45 16.10 16.46 9.94
N PRO A 46 14.91 16.55 10.57
CA PRO A 46 13.67 16.87 9.87
C PRO A 46 13.70 18.18 9.06
N LYS A 47 14.61 19.12 9.42
CA LYS A 47 14.77 20.39 8.71
C LYS A 47 15.40 20.24 7.33
N LEU A 48 16.03 19.11 7.04
CA LEU A 48 16.66 18.84 5.74
C LEU A 48 15.68 18.31 4.69
N VAL A 49 14.46 18.01 5.08
CA VAL A 49 13.43 17.50 4.16
C VAL A 49 12.85 18.66 3.36
N ASP A 50 12.97 18.60 2.03
CA ASP A 50 12.47 19.62 1.12
C ASP A 50 10.97 19.46 0.84
N GLU A 51 10.50 18.21 0.66
CA GLU A 51 9.13 17.94 0.25
C GLU A 51 8.59 16.62 0.81
N VAL A 52 7.27 16.53 0.92
CA VAL A 52 6.53 15.34 1.38
C VAL A 52 5.41 15.00 0.41
N PHE A 53 5.39 13.76 -0.10
CA PHE A 53 4.27 13.20 -0.84
C PHE A 53 3.65 12.06 -0.06
N MET A 54 2.36 12.18 0.33
CA MET A 54 1.65 11.10 1.02
C MET A 54 0.36 10.73 0.30
N GLY A 55 0.22 9.44 0.01
CA GLY A 55 -1.03 8.87 -0.48
C GLY A 55 -2.11 8.89 0.60
N ASN A 56 -3.32 9.30 0.24
CA ASN A 56 -4.51 9.15 1.07
C ASN A 56 -5.75 9.19 0.17
N VAL A 57 -6.63 8.22 0.28
CA VAL A 57 -7.71 7.99 -0.69
C VAL A 57 -9.01 8.61 -0.22
N VAL A 58 -9.53 8.16 0.92
CA VAL A 58 -10.82 8.63 1.43
C VAL A 58 -10.59 9.75 2.44
N GLN A 59 -10.73 10.99 1.97
CA GLN A 59 -10.32 12.17 2.72
C GLN A 59 -11.50 12.89 3.44
N ALA A 60 -12.71 12.34 3.35
CA ALA A 60 -13.85 12.93 4.02
C ALA A 60 -13.64 12.99 5.54
N GLY A 61 -13.79 14.18 6.13
CA GLY A 61 -13.61 14.37 7.58
C GLY A 61 -12.17 14.41 8.08
N VAL A 62 -11.16 14.15 7.24
CA VAL A 62 -9.74 14.16 7.64
C VAL A 62 -9.19 15.58 7.82
N GLY A 63 -9.82 16.57 7.23
CA GLY A 63 -9.38 17.98 7.25
C GLY A 63 -8.55 18.34 6.01
N GLN A 64 -8.04 19.57 6.00
CA GLN A 64 -7.28 20.08 4.86
C GLN A 64 -5.90 19.40 4.73
N ALA A 65 -5.50 19.10 3.50
CA ALA A 65 -4.16 18.68 3.14
C ALA A 65 -3.58 17.58 4.05
N PRO A 66 -4.10 16.36 4.04
CA PRO A 66 -3.69 15.28 4.95
C PRO A 66 -2.17 15.05 4.99
N ALA A 67 -1.47 15.12 3.84
CA ALA A 67 0.00 14.99 3.79
C ALA A 67 0.70 16.11 4.58
N ARG A 68 0.18 17.34 4.50
CA ARG A 68 0.71 18.47 5.26
C ARG A 68 0.52 18.28 6.75
N GLN A 69 -0.65 17.78 7.16
CA GLN A 69 -0.90 17.42 8.55
C GLN A 69 0.10 16.38 9.05
N ALA A 70 0.30 15.29 8.27
CA ALA A 70 1.24 14.23 8.62
C ALA A 70 2.68 14.77 8.77
N ALA A 71 3.13 15.61 7.83
CA ALA A 71 4.45 16.24 7.88
C ALA A 71 4.66 17.06 9.16
N LEU A 72 3.74 17.95 9.48
CA LEU A 72 3.83 18.80 10.67
C LEU A 72 3.70 18.01 11.98
N PHE A 73 2.81 17.02 12.03
CA PHE A 73 2.68 16.13 13.20
C PHE A 73 3.93 15.25 13.41
N ALA A 74 4.68 14.96 12.34
CA ALA A 74 5.96 14.26 12.43
C ALA A 74 7.11 15.15 12.92
N GLY A 75 6.90 16.46 13.02
CA GLY A 75 7.88 17.43 13.47
C GLY A 75 8.75 18.02 12.35
N LEU A 76 8.32 17.94 11.10
CA LEU A 76 8.99 18.62 9.99
C LEU A 76 8.81 20.14 10.10
N SER A 77 9.70 20.89 9.42
CA SER A 77 9.62 22.36 9.36
C SER A 77 8.29 22.86 8.76
N ASN A 78 7.85 24.03 9.20
CA ASN A 78 6.74 24.74 8.56
C ASN A 78 7.05 25.17 7.11
N GLU A 79 8.30 25.12 6.69
CA GLU A 79 8.74 25.46 5.33
C GLU A 79 8.65 24.27 4.36
N VAL A 80 8.50 23.03 4.86
CA VAL A 80 8.41 21.85 4.00
C VAL A 80 7.16 21.92 3.13
N ALA A 81 7.32 21.71 1.82
CA ALA A 81 6.19 21.52 0.93
C ALA A 81 5.55 20.14 1.16
N ALA A 82 4.22 20.02 1.01
CA ALA A 82 3.56 18.74 1.20
C ALA A 82 2.34 18.60 0.29
N THR A 83 2.26 17.46 -0.42
CA THR A 83 1.19 17.15 -1.37
C THR A 83 0.54 15.82 -1.05
N THR A 84 -0.80 15.83 -0.96
CA THR A 84 -1.59 14.60 -0.84
C THR A 84 -1.87 14.03 -2.23
N VAL A 85 -1.56 12.75 -2.41
CA VAL A 85 -1.71 12.03 -3.68
C VAL A 85 -2.89 11.07 -3.59
N ASN A 86 -3.80 11.11 -4.57
CA ASN A 86 -4.86 10.12 -4.71
C ASN A 86 -4.80 9.48 -6.11
N LYS A 87 -4.43 8.21 -6.12
CA LYS A 87 -4.53 7.28 -7.24
C LYS A 87 -5.14 5.97 -6.76
N VAL A 88 -6.19 6.07 -5.92
CA VAL A 88 -6.83 4.95 -5.23
C VAL A 88 -5.74 4.07 -4.56
N CYS A 89 -5.79 2.75 -4.68
CA CYS A 89 -4.85 1.82 -4.02
C CYS A 89 -3.36 2.09 -4.34
N ALA A 90 -3.06 2.65 -5.51
CA ALA A 90 -1.69 2.96 -5.93
C ALA A 90 -1.14 4.31 -5.40
N SER A 91 -1.90 5.04 -4.58
CA SER A 91 -1.52 6.39 -4.10
C SER A 91 -0.15 6.43 -3.45
N GLY A 92 0.15 5.50 -2.55
CA GLY A 92 1.44 5.45 -1.86
C GLY A 92 2.61 5.17 -2.80
N MET A 93 2.47 4.26 -3.76
CA MET A 93 3.51 4.02 -4.77
C MET A 93 3.67 5.23 -5.70
N LYS A 94 2.55 5.88 -6.09
CA LYS A 94 2.59 7.09 -6.91
C LYS A 94 3.28 8.25 -6.19
N ALA A 95 3.12 8.38 -4.88
CA ALA A 95 3.86 9.33 -4.06
C ALA A 95 5.38 9.08 -4.14
N VAL A 96 5.82 7.82 -4.05
CA VAL A 96 7.24 7.43 -4.22
C VAL A 96 7.73 7.75 -5.64
N MET A 97 6.91 7.51 -6.67
CA MET A 97 7.26 7.86 -8.06
C MET A 97 7.43 9.38 -8.24
N PHE A 98 6.57 10.20 -7.64
CA PHE A 98 6.70 11.67 -7.68
C PHE A 98 7.96 12.15 -6.94
N ALA A 99 8.28 11.57 -5.78
CA ALA A 99 9.52 11.86 -5.08
C ALA A 99 10.75 11.55 -5.94
N ALA A 100 10.75 10.40 -6.61
CA ALA A 100 11.83 10.03 -7.52
C ALA A 100 11.94 11.02 -8.71
N GLN A 101 10.82 11.49 -9.23
CA GLN A 101 10.79 12.51 -10.30
C GLN A 101 11.34 13.85 -9.82
N ALA A 102 10.87 14.36 -8.69
CA ALA A 102 11.33 15.65 -8.14
C ALA A 102 12.85 15.64 -7.90
N ILE A 103 13.39 14.57 -7.33
CA ILE A 103 14.84 14.41 -7.12
C ILE A 103 15.60 14.31 -8.45
N ALA A 104 15.13 13.49 -9.39
CA ALA A 104 15.78 13.29 -10.68
C ALA A 104 15.80 14.58 -11.53
N CYS A 105 14.75 15.41 -11.45
CA CYS A 105 14.66 16.72 -12.11
C CYS A 105 15.47 17.80 -11.40
N GLY A 106 15.84 17.60 -10.13
CA GLY A 106 16.57 18.57 -9.33
C GLY A 106 15.70 19.59 -8.61
N ASP A 107 14.37 19.37 -8.55
CA ASP A 107 13.44 20.24 -7.83
C ASP A 107 13.56 20.08 -6.30
N ALA A 108 13.98 18.89 -5.83
CA ALA A 108 14.24 18.58 -4.43
C ALA A 108 15.47 17.68 -4.29
N GLU A 109 16.09 17.68 -3.11
CA GLU A 109 17.22 16.80 -2.79
C GLU A 109 16.82 15.67 -1.84
N ILE A 110 15.98 15.96 -0.83
CA ILE A 110 15.50 15.01 0.17
C ILE A 110 13.99 15.04 0.23
N VAL A 111 13.35 13.94 -0.10
CA VAL A 111 11.89 13.83 -0.15
C VAL A 111 11.42 12.67 0.71
N VAL A 112 10.41 12.90 1.54
CA VAL A 112 9.69 11.82 2.22
C VAL A 112 8.46 11.47 1.39
N ALA A 113 8.31 10.20 1.05
CA ALA A 113 7.16 9.72 0.28
C ALA A 113 6.56 8.46 0.88
N GLY A 114 5.25 8.35 0.81
CA GLY A 114 4.57 7.19 1.38
C GLY A 114 3.07 7.25 1.21
N GLY A 115 2.37 6.70 2.17
CA GLY A 115 0.92 6.73 2.18
C GLY A 115 0.35 6.35 3.53
N MET A 116 -0.91 6.69 3.73
CA MET A 116 -1.64 6.51 4.98
C MET A 116 -3.12 6.34 4.68
N GLU A 117 -3.77 5.53 5.47
CA GLU A 117 -5.23 5.40 5.46
C GLU A 117 -5.71 4.97 6.84
N ASN A 118 -6.83 5.49 7.29
CA ASN A 118 -7.60 4.91 8.38
C ASN A 118 -9.02 4.67 7.87
N MET A 119 -9.31 3.41 7.50
CA MET A 119 -10.60 3.06 6.93
C MET A 119 -11.68 2.93 8.01
N SER A 120 -11.27 2.71 9.27
CA SER A 120 -12.18 2.64 10.43
C SER A 120 -12.80 4.00 10.78
N LEU A 121 -12.14 5.11 10.44
CA LEU A 121 -12.62 6.47 10.73
C LEU A 121 -13.33 7.16 9.57
N ILE A 122 -13.49 6.48 8.43
CA ILE A 122 -14.20 7.06 7.29
C ILE A 122 -15.66 7.29 7.65
N PRO A 123 -16.17 8.55 7.52
CA PRO A 123 -17.51 8.87 7.93
C PRO A 123 -18.57 8.38 6.94
N HIS A 124 -19.77 8.14 7.46
CA HIS A 124 -20.98 8.22 6.64
C HIS A 124 -21.34 9.69 6.43
N TYR A 125 -21.79 10.05 5.23
CA TYR A 125 -22.15 11.42 4.90
C TYR A 125 -23.46 11.52 4.14
N VAL A 126 -24.04 12.72 4.17
CA VAL A 126 -25.28 13.05 3.46
C VAL A 126 -25.10 14.35 2.68
N GLN A 127 -25.60 14.37 1.45
CA GLN A 127 -25.57 15.57 0.61
C GLN A 127 -26.76 16.49 0.96
N MET A 128 -26.55 17.43 1.88
CA MET A 128 -27.62 18.29 2.45
C MET A 128 -27.54 19.77 2.06
N ARG A 129 -26.60 20.18 1.20
CA ARG A 129 -26.46 21.60 0.83
C ARG A 129 -27.71 22.15 0.15
N ASN A 130 -28.41 21.36 -0.64
CA ASN A 130 -29.69 21.73 -1.25
C ASN A 130 -30.90 21.37 -0.39
N GLY A 131 -30.69 20.77 0.78
CA GLY A 131 -31.73 20.31 1.69
C GLY A 131 -32.52 19.11 1.17
N THR A 132 -33.38 18.60 2.04
CA THR A 132 -34.41 17.59 1.68
C THR A 132 -35.78 18.25 1.90
N LYS A 133 -36.47 18.55 0.81
CA LYS A 133 -37.76 19.26 0.90
C LYS A 133 -38.87 18.42 1.53
N PHE A 134 -38.81 17.10 1.34
CA PHE A 134 -39.82 16.18 1.87
C PHE A 134 -39.25 14.75 1.91
N GLY A 135 -39.62 13.97 2.94
CA GLY A 135 -39.20 12.58 3.10
C GLY A 135 -37.84 12.41 3.79
N PRO A 136 -37.38 11.16 3.97
CA PRO A 136 -36.11 10.84 4.64
C PRO A 136 -34.89 11.20 3.78
N ALA A 137 -33.74 11.46 4.46
CA ALA A 137 -32.46 11.58 3.82
C ALA A 137 -31.68 10.25 3.97
N THR A 138 -30.98 9.84 2.90
CA THR A 138 -30.09 8.67 2.92
C THR A 138 -28.67 9.08 3.27
N MET A 139 -28.06 8.41 4.25
CA MET A 139 -26.62 8.52 4.53
C MET A 139 -25.86 7.53 3.64
N LEU A 140 -24.73 7.98 3.09
CA LEU A 140 -23.82 7.18 2.27
C LEU A 140 -22.62 6.75 3.12
N ASP A 141 -22.25 5.49 3.06
CA ASP A 141 -20.97 5.01 3.60
C ASP A 141 -19.84 5.53 2.70
N GLY A 142 -19.02 6.46 3.24
CA GLY A 142 -17.93 7.08 2.50
C GLY A 142 -16.86 6.07 2.07
N MET A 143 -16.62 5.05 2.87
CA MET A 143 -15.66 3.99 2.53
C MET A 143 -16.14 3.19 1.32
N GLN A 144 -17.38 2.75 1.34
CA GLN A 144 -17.98 2.02 0.22
C GLN A 144 -18.03 2.90 -1.03
N LYS A 145 -18.52 4.15 -0.89
CA LYS A 145 -18.77 5.04 -2.03
C LYS A 145 -17.49 5.51 -2.72
N ASP A 146 -16.50 5.94 -1.94
CA ASP A 146 -15.31 6.63 -2.47
C ASP A 146 -14.08 5.71 -2.57
N GLY A 147 -14.08 4.56 -1.87
CA GLY A 147 -12.96 3.63 -1.84
C GLY A 147 -13.21 2.28 -2.51
N LEU A 148 -14.42 1.71 -2.38
CA LEU A 148 -14.68 0.29 -2.69
C LEU A 148 -15.77 0.05 -3.75
N THR A 149 -16.26 1.12 -4.41
CA THR A 149 -17.23 1.03 -5.49
C THR A 149 -16.64 1.56 -6.79
N ASP A 150 -16.76 0.79 -7.87
CA ASP A 150 -16.40 1.27 -9.20
C ASP A 150 -17.29 2.46 -9.58
N ALA A 151 -16.67 3.57 -9.97
CA ALA A 151 -17.37 4.83 -10.22
C ALA A 151 -18.17 4.83 -11.53
N TYR A 152 -17.88 3.92 -12.45
CA TYR A 152 -18.49 3.85 -13.80
C TYR A 152 -19.70 2.94 -13.82
N ASP A 153 -19.56 1.73 -13.28
CA ASP A 153 -20.61 0.71 -13.26
C ASP A 153 -21.36 0.64 -11.93
N ASN A 154 -20.91 1.39 -10.90
CA ASN A 154 -21.42 1.36 -9.52
C ASN A 154 -21.43 -0.04 -8.87
N ASN A 155 -20.57 -0.92 -9.32
CA ASN A 155 -20.38 -2.25 -8.74
C ASN A 155 -19.33 -2.20 -7.61
N ALA A 156 -19.51 -3.05 -6.58
CA ALA A 156 -18.45 -3.29 -5.62
C ALA A 156 -17.22 -3.87 -6.34
N MET A 157 -16.00 -3.49 -5.88
CA MET A 157 -14.76 -3.93 -6.53
C MET A 157 -14.62 -5.46 -6.60
N GLY A 158 -15.21 -6.19 -5.65
CA GLY A 158 -15.23 -7.65 -5.67
C GLY A 158 -16.03 -8.28 -6.81
N VAL A 159 -17.01 -7.57 -7.40
CA VAL A 159 -17.71 -8.03 -8.61
C VAL A 159 -16.71 -8.09 -9.79
N CYS A 160 -15.81 -7.13 -9.89
CA CYS A 160 -14.75 -7.16 -10.90
C CYS A 160 -13.75 -8.30 -10.63
N ALA A 161 -13.53 -8.65 -9.36
CA ALA A 161 -12.68 -9.79 -8.98
C ALA A 161 -13.33 -11.13 -9.38
N ASP A 162 -14.63 -11.31 -9.16
CA ASP A 162 -15.39 -12.48 -9.66
C ASP A 162 -15.36 -12.57 -11.18
N LEU A 163 -15.50 -11.43 -11.88
CA LEU A 163 -15.38 -11.37 -13.34
C LEU A 163 -13.97 -11.81 -13.80
N CYS A 164 -12.92 -11.36 -13.12
CA CYS A 164 -11.56 -11.76 -13.42
C CYS A 164 -11.35 -13.27 -13.19
N ALA A 165 -11.91 -13.83 -12.13
CA ALA A 165 -11.82 -15.28 -11.85
C ALA A 165 -12.45 -16.09 -12.98
N SER A 166 -13.62 -15.66 -13.48
CA SER A 166 -14.28 -16.30 -14.60
C SER A 166 -13.48 -16.19 -15.90
N GLU A 167 -12.99 -15.00 -16.26
CA GLU A 167 -12.26 -14.75 -17.51
C GLU A 167 -10.95 -15.54 -17.59
N TYR A 168 -10.21 -15.60 -16.46
CA TYR A 168 -8.91 -16.28 -16.42
C TYR A 168 -9.00 -17.73 -15.95
N ASN A 169 -10.22 -18.29 -15.80
CA ASN A 169 -10.47 -19.65 -15.33
C ASN A 169 -9.70 -19.95 -14.04
N ILE A 170 -9.88 -19.08 -13.05
CA ILE A 170 -9.29 -19.23 -11.70
C ILE A 170 -10.41 -19.71 -10.77
N SER A 171 -10.27 -20.92 -10.28
CA SER A 171 -11.28 -21.59 -9.44
C SER A 171 -11.35 -20.98 -8.04
N ARG A 172 -12.43 -21.28 -7.33
CA ARG A 172 -12.56 -20.97 -5.91
C ARG A 172 -11.46 -21.61 -5.08
N GLU A 173 -11.16 -22.87 -5.35
CA GLU A 173 -10.13 -23.64 -4.65
C GLU A 173 -8.74 -23.00 -4.81
N GLU A 174 -8.37 -22.56 -6.02
CA GLU A 174 -7.11 -21.85 -6.25
C GLU A 174 -7.02 -20.56 -5.45
N GLN A 175 -8.12 -19.79 -5.38
CA GLN A 175 -8.18 -18.54 -4.61
C GLN A 175 -8.08 -18.79 -3.10
N ASP A 176 -8.76 -19.82 -2.59
CA ASP A 176 -8.70 -20.18 -1.18
C ASP A 176 -7.30 -20.71 -0.79
N ASN A 177 -6.67 -21.53 -1.64
CA ASN A 177 -5.31 -22.01 -1.42
C ASN A 177 -4.29 -20.87 -1.44
N PHE A 178 -4.45 -19.89 -2.34
CA PHE A 178 -3.63 -18.68 -2.36
C PHE A 178 -3.79 -17.89 -1.05
N ALA A 179 -5.01 -17.72 -0.58
CA ALA A 179 -5.28 -17.04 0.68
C ALA A 179 -4.64 -17.77 1.87
N ILE A 180 -4.83 -19.07 1.97
CA ILE A 180 -4.19 -19.91 3.01
C ILE A 180 -2.66 -19.72 2.98
N GLN A 181 -2.05 -19.78 1.81
CA GLN A 181 -0.62 -19.56 1.64
C GLN A 181 -0.19 -18.16 2.11
N SER A 182 -0.95 -17.09 1.77
CA SER A 182 -0.68 -15.73 2.21
C SER A 182 -0.70 -15.63 3.74
N TYR A 183 -1.72 -16.18 4.40
CA TYR A 183 -1.83 -16.22 5.87
C TYR A 183 -0.69 -16.99 6.53
N GLU A 184 -0.35 -18.16 6.00
CA GLU A 184 0.76 -18.97 6.53
C GLU A 184 2.12 -18.28 6.37
N ARG A 185 2.34 -17.63 5.22
CA ARG A 185 3.55 -16.84 4.97
C ARG A 185 3.68 -15.68 5.94
N SER A 186 2.60 -14.93 6.19
CA SER A 186 2.59 -13.84 7.15
C SER A 186 2.85 -14.31 8.57
N ALA A 187 2.19 -15.38 9.00
CA ALA A 187 2.42 -15.95 10.33
C ALA A 187 3.88 -16.40 10.51
N LYS A 188 4.41 -17.17 9.57
CA LYS A 188 5.83 -17.60 9.57
C LYS A 188 6.81 -16.40 9.56
N ALA A 189 6.50 -15.36 8.80
CA ALA A 189 7.32 -14.16 8.73
C ALA A 189 7.34 -13.40 10.08
N TRP A 190 6.19 -13.27 10.74
CA TRP A 190 6.10 -12.68 12.07
C TRP A 190 6.82 -13.51 13.12
N ASP A 191 6.63 -14.83 13.12
CA ASP A 191 7.30 -15.75 14.07
C ASP A 191 8.84 -15.72 13.90
N ALA A 192 9.31 -15.50 12.68
CA ALA A 192 10.74 -15.40 12.36
C ALA A 192 11.32 -13.98 12.50
N GLY A 193 10.55 -12.99 12.96
CA GLY A 193 11.00 -11.58 13.13
C GLY A 193 11.31 -10.86 11.82
N LYS A 194 10.79 -11.35 10.68
CA LYS A 194 11.10 -10.78 9.36
C LYS A 194 10.55 -9.38 9.14
N PHE A 195 9.56 -8.96 9.90
CA PHE A 195 8.98 -7.62 9.85
C PHE A 195 9.62 -6.62 10.83
N ASP A 196 10.48 -7.06 11.76
CA ASP A 196 11.01 -6.20 12.83
C ASP A 196 11.71 -4.94 12.30
N ASN A 197 12.43 -5.06 11.18
CA ASN A 197 13.15 -3.94 10.57
C ASN A 197 12.26 -2.93 9.85
N GLU A 198 11.00 -3.26 9.56
CA GLU A 198 10.11 -2.35 8.84
C GLU A 198 9.04 -1.71 9.74
N ILE A 199 8.79 -2.26 10.93
CA ILE A 199 7.72 -1.81 11.81
C ILE A 199 8.15 -0.62 12.69
N VAL A 200 7.32 0.42 12.69
CA VAL A 200 7.35 1.50 13.67
C VAL A 200 6.12 1.36 14.55
N PRO A 201 6.28 1.12 15.85
CA PRO A 201 5.16 1.05 16.78
C PRO A 201 4.34 2.34 16.80
N VAL A 202 3.04 2.21 17.03
CA VAL A 202 2.11 3.35 17.12
C VAL A 202 1.58 3.44 18.55
N GLU A 203 1.73 4.64 19.14
CA GLU A 203 1.09 4.98 20.41
C GLU A 203 -0.36 5.37 20.17
N VAL A 204 -1.28 4.60 20.74
CA VAL A 204 -2.73 4.81 20.63
C VAL A 204 -3.23 5.44 21.94
N PRO A 205 -3.58 6.73 21.95
CA PRO A 205 -4.07 7.41 23.13
C PRO A 205 -5.33 6.73 23.67
N GLN A 206 -5.39 6.57 24.98
CA GLN A 206 -6.55 6.02 25.65
C GLN A 206 -7.36 7.15 26.31
N ARG A 207 -8.67 6.96 26.43
CA ARG A 207 -9.53 7.92 27.14
C ARG A 207 -9.11 8.08 28.62
N ARG A 208 -8.55 7.02 29.21
CA ARG A 208 -7.99 6.99 30.57
C ARG A 208 -6.81 6.04 30.62
N GLY A 209 -5.78 6.39 31.38
CA GLY A 209 -4.58 5.57 31.53
C GLY A 209 -3.51 5.88 30.49
N GLU A 210 -2.49 5.02 30.41
CA GLU A 210 -1.37 5.14 29.50
C GLU A 210 -1.77 4.75 28.08
N PRO A 211 -1.10 5.29 27.04
CA PRO A 211 -1.29 4.87 25.67
C PRO A 211 -1.03 3.37 25.49
N ILE A 212 -1.77 2.74 24.59
CA ILE A 212 -1.48 1.36 24.16
C ILE A 212 -0.48 1.43 23.00
N ILE A 213 0.55 0.60 23.05
CA ILE A 213 1.53 0.47 21.97
C ILE A 213 1.10 -0.66 21.05
N VAL A 214 0.73 -0.33 19.82
CA VAL A 214 0.46 -1.30 18.76
C VAL A 214 1.73 -1.51 17.95
N SER A 215 2.27 -2.73 17.92
CA SER A 215 3.56 -3.08 17.32
C SER A 215 3.54 -4.28 16.39
N LYS A 216 2.37 -4.90 16.18
CA LYS A 216 2.20 -6.06 15.30
C LYS A 216 0.98 -5.88 14.40
N ASP A 217 1.04 -6.45 13.20
CA ASP A 217 -0.13 -6.57 12.34
C ASP A 217 -1.19 -7.44 13.03
N GLU A 218 -2.45 -7.13 12.81
CA GLU A 218 -3.54 -7.82 13.51
C GLU A 218 -4.20 -8.90 12.65
N GLU A 219 -4.32 -8.68 11.34
CA GLU A 219 -5.23 -9.42 10.49
C GLU A 219 -4.87 -10.89 10.35
N TYR A 220 -3.59 -11.22 10.17
CA TYR A 220 -3.15 -12.60 9.96
C TYR A 220 -3.48 -13.54 11.13
N THR A 221 -3.79 -12.99 12.31
CA THR A 221 -4.18 -13.78 13.50
C THR A 221 -5.69 -14.01 13.59
N ASN A 222 -6.49 -13.29 12.80
CA ASN A 222 -7.96 -13.32 12.91
C ASN A 222 -8.61 -14.46 12.11
N VAL A 223 -7.88 -15.10 11.21
CA VAL A 223 -8.40 -16.11 10.31
C VAL A 223 -8.43 -17.50 10.97
N LYS A 224 -9.44 -18.30 10.60
CA LYS A 224 -9.51 -19.74 10.87
C LYS A 224 -9.34 -20.48 9.54
N LEU A 225 -8.12 -20.94 9.26
CA LEU A 225 -7.75 -21.52 7.96
C LEU A 225 -8.66 -22.68 7.55
N ASP A 226 -9.06 -23.53 8.51
CA ASP A 226 -9.96 -24.68 8.31
C ASP A 226 -11.38 -24.27 7.85
N LYS A 227 -11.78 -23.03 8.05
CA LYS A 227 -13.08 -22.49 7.67
C LYS A 227 -13.11 -21.85 6.29
N ILE A 228 -11.96 -21.49 5.72
CA ILE A 228 -11.87 -20.79 4.44
C ILE A 228 -12.68 -21.48 3.33
N PRO A 229 -12.56 -22.80 3.09
CA PRO A 229 -13.31 -23.48 2.03
C PRO A 229 -14.83 -23.47 2.24
N SER A 230 -15.30 -23.28 3.47
CA SER A 230 -16.74 -23.28 3.80
C SER A 230 -17.40 -21.91 3.72
N LEU A 231 -16.64 -20.84 3.46
CA LEU A 231 -17.18 -19.48 3.36
C LEU A 231 -18.02 -19.29 2.11
N SER A 232 -19.10 -18.52 2.22
CA SER A 232 -19.93 -18.14 1.09
C SER A 232 -19.28 -17.03 0.26
N ALA A 233 -19.58 -16.99 -1.04
CA ALA A 233 -19.24 -15.85 -1.88
C ALA A 233 -19.93 -14.58 -1.37
N VAL A 234 -19.25 -13.43 -1.48
CA VAL A 234 -19.71 -12.17 -0.85
C VAL A 234 -20.31 -11.21 -1.87
N PHE A 235 -19.82 -11.19 -3.10
CA PHE A 235 -20.16 -10.15 -4.06
C PHE A 235 -21.21 -10.57 -5.10
N THR A 236 -21.13 -11.80 -5.61
CA THR A 236 -22.10 -12.34 -6.56
C THR A 236 -22.61 -13.70 -6.08
N LYS A 237 -23.84 -14.06 -6.45
CA LYS A 237 -24.48 -15.30 -5.96
C LYS A 237 -23.69 -16.56 -6.30
N ASP A 238 -23.14 -16.60 -7.51
CA ASP A 238 -22.35 -17.73 -8.03
C ASP A 238 -20.86 -17.36 -8.12
N GLY A 239 -20.43 -16.39 -7.33
CA GLY A 239 -19.05 -15.90 -7.29
C GLY A 239 -18.10 -16.82 -6.52
N THR A 240 -16.83 -16.49 -6.60
CA THR A 240 -15.73 -17.22 -5.98
C THR A 240 -15.00 -16.42 -4.92
N VAL A 241 -15.22 -15.09 -4.88
CA VAL A 241 -14.60 -14.20 -3.92
C VAL A 241 -15.31 -14.26 -2.57
N THR A 242 -14.54 -14.49 -1.52
CA THR A 242 -15.04 -14.60 -0.13
C THR A 242 -14.35 -13.56 0.77
N ALA A 243 -14.83 -13.44 2.00
CA ALA A 243 -14.19 -12.59 3.00
C ALA A 243 -12.73 -12.99 3.33
N ALA A 244 -12.33 -14.24 3.09
CA ALA A 244 -10.99 -14.72 3.41
C ALA A 244 -10.02 -14.69 2.21
N ASN A 245 -10.52 -14.69 0.96
CA ASN A 245 -9.69 -14.59 -0.24
C ASN A 245 -9.73 -13.20 -0.89
N ALA A 246 -10.39 -12.24 -0.26
CA ALA A 246 -10.27 -10.80 -0.48
C ALA A 246 -9.34 -10.19 0.55
N SER A 247 -8.67 -9.07 0.21
CA SER A 247 -8.02 -8.25 1.24
C SER A 247 -9.05 -7.64 2.18
N THR A 248 -8.64 -7.40 3.41
CA THR A 248 -9.50 -6.83 4.45
C THR A 248 -9.47 -5.29 4.45
N ILE A 249 -10.33 -4.69 5.23
CA ILE A 249 -10.43 -3.25 5.47
C ILE A 249 -9.51 -2.91 6.65
N ASN A 250 -8.60 -1.95 6.48
CA ASN A 250 -7.51 -1.78 7.44
C ASN A 250 -7.08 -0.33 7.62
N ASP A 251 -6.30 -0.14 8.68
CA ASP A 251 -5.70 1.13 9.09
C ASP A 251 -4.17 0.99 9.06
N GLY A 252 -3.46 1.96 8.50
CA GLY A 252 -2.00 1.90 8.47
C GLY A 252 -1.33 3.00 7.67
N ALA A 253 -0.01 3.10 7.80
CA ALA A 253 0.82 4.04 7.05
C ALA A 253 2.20 3.45 6.75
N ALA A 254 2.83 3.94 5.68
CA ALA A 254 4.20 3.64 5.32
C ALA A 254 4.89 4.90 4.82
N ALA A 255 6.20 5.02 5.09
CA ALA A 255 7.00 6.15 4.63
C ALA A 255 8.41 5.69 4.25
N LEU A 256 8.92 6.29 3.18
CA LEU A 256 10.27 6.12 2.67
C LEU A 256 10.95 7.49 2.61
N VAL A 257 12.26 7.51 2.87
CA VAL A 257 13.11 8.69 2.65
C VAL A 257 13.93 8.44 1.38
N LEU A 258 13.74 9.32 0.41
CA LEU A 258 14.43 9.31 -0.86
C LEU A 258 15.34 10.53 -0.98
N MET A 259 16.47 10.37 -1.66
CA MET A 259 17.34 11.48 -1.98
C MET A 259 18.19 11.19 -3.23
N SER A 260 18.95 12.18 -3.70
CA SER A 260 19.97 11.91 -4.70
C SER A 260 21.11 11.08 -4.08
N GLU A 261 21.76 10.25 -4.88
CA GLU A 261 22.92 9.46 -4.41
C GLU A 261 24.03 10.37 -3.87
N GLU A 262 24.27 11.50 -4.54
CA GLU A 262 25.25 12.50 -4.10
C GLU A 262 24.92 13.07 -2.71
N LYS A 263 23.60 13.30 -2.46
CA LYS A 263 23.15 13.78 -1.14
C LYS A 263 23.30 12.73 -0.07
N ALA A 264 23.00 11.46 -0.37
CA ALA A 264 23.20 10.35 0.56
C ALA A 264 24.67 10.22 0.95
N ILE A 265 25.60 10.29 0.01
CA ILE A 265 27.04 10.26 0.24
C ILE A 265 27.47 11.45 1.11
N ALA A 266 27.01 12.65 0.77
CA ALA A 266 27.36 13.86 1.52
C ALA A 266 26.90 13.83 2.99
N LEU A 267 25.79 13.13 3.27
CA LEU A 267 25.26 12.93 4.63
C LEU A 267 25.81 11.66 5.32
N GLY A 268 26.66 10.87 4.65
CA GLY A 268 27.19 9.61 5.17
C GLY A 268 26.13 8.52 5.33
N LEU A 269 25.02 8.61 4.61
CA LEU A 269 23.94 7.65 4.64
C LEU A 269 24.16 6.55 3.58
N LYS A 270 23.90 5.30 3.97
CA LYS A 270 23.95 4.16 3.04
C LYS A 270 22.63 4.01 2.33
N PRO A 271 22.62 3.96 0.98
CA PRO A 271 21.44 3.55 0.25
C PRO A 271 20.98 2.15 0.65
N LEU A 272 19.66 1.95 0.78
CA LEU A 272 19.04 0.63 0.84
C LEU A 272 18.87 0.06 -0.57
N ALA A 273 18.41 0.92 -1.48
CA ALA A 273 18.23 0.55 -2.89
C ALA A 273 18.24 1.79 -3.80
N TYR A 274 18.47 1.54 -5.08
CA TYR A 274 18.27 2.47 -6.18
C TYR A 274 16.90 2.29 -6.80
N ILE A 275 16.21 3.38 -7.16
CA ILE A 275 15.03 3.31 -8.02
C ILE A 275 15.51 3.20 -9.47
N LYS A 276 15.33 2.04 -10.10
CA LYS A 276 15.75 1.79 -11.48
C LYS A 276 14.77 2.37 -12.48
N SER A 277 13.48 2.15 -12.22
CA SER A 277 12.41 2.62 -13.08
C SER A 277 11.06 2.52 -12.38
N TYR A 278 10.07 3.10 -13.01
CA TYR A 278 8.65 2.96 -12.65
C TYR A 278 7.77 3.21 -13.87
N ALA A 279 6.56 2.68 -13.83
CA ALA A 279 5.57 2.87 -14.88
C ALA A 279 4.14 2.80 -14.35
N ASP A 280 3.25 3.47 -15.05
CA ASP A 280 1.80 3.32 -14.89
C ASP A 280 1.20 2.61 -16.12
N ALA A 281 0.10 1.92 -15.89
CA ALA A 281 -0.77 1.40 -16.95
C ALA A 281 -2.23 1.60 -16.57
N ALA A 282 -3.09 1.58 -17.57
CA ALA A 282 -4.54 1.59 -17.39
C ALA A 282 -5.21 0.79 -18.50
N GLN A 283 -6.42 0.33 -18.23
CA GLN A 283 -7.32 -0.36 -19.14
C GLN A 283 -8.78 -0.10 -18.73
N GLU A 284 -9.75 -0.83 -19.29
CA GLU A 284 -11.14 -0.71 -18.86
C GLU A 284 -11.28 -0.91 -17.35
N PRO A 285 -12.08 -0.07 -16.64
CA PRO A 285 -12.18 -0.08 -15.18
C PRO A 285 -12.44 -1.45 -14.57
N LYS A 286 -13.34 -2.24 -15.15
CA LYS A 286 -13.68 -3.59 -14.69
C LYS A 286 -12.50 -4.58 -14.68
N TRP A 287 -11.44 -4.31 -15.46
CA TRP A 287 -10.24 -5.15 -15.56
C TRP A 287 -9.07 -4.65 -14.69
N PHE A 288 -9.33 -3.78 -13.72
CA PHE A 288 -8.28 -3.27 -12.82
C PHE A 288 -7.41 -4.39 -12.23
N THR A 289 -7.99 -5.56 -12.01
CA THR A 289 -7.35 -6.74 -11.41
C THR A 289 -6.09 -7.21 -12.15
N THR A 290 -6.06 -7.06 -13.48
CA THR A 290 -4.94 -7.48 -14.33
C THR A 290 -4.07 -6.33 -14.85
N SER A 291 -4.33 -5.10 -14.41
CA SER A 291 -3.54 -3.93 -14.80
C SER A 291 -2.07 -3.99 -14.35
N PRO A 292 -1.70 -4.64 -13.21
CA PRO A 292 -0.30 -4.86 -12.85
C PRO A 292 0.50 -5.58 -13.93
N ALA A 293 -0.08 -6.57 -14.61
CA ALA A 293 0.56 -7.29 -15.72
C ALA A 293 0.80 -6.40 -16.96
N LYS A 294 0.21 -5.20 -17.01
CA LYS A 294 0.50 -4.18 -18.04
C LYS A 294 1.49 -3.11 -17.56
N ALA A 295 1.52 -2.80 -16.26
CA ALA A 295 2.41 -1.80 -15.70
C ALA A 295 3.84 -2.35 -15.49
N LEU A 296 3.95 -3.58 -14.97
CA LEU A 296 5.23 -4.19 -14.64
C LEU A 296 6.16 -4.37 -15.86
N PRO A 297 5.73 -4.92 -17.02
CA PRO A 297 6.57 -5.00 -18.20
C PRO A 297 7.09 -3.64 -18.67
N LYS A 298 6.25 -2.60 -18.62
CA LYS A 298 6.69 -1.23 -18.96
C LYS A 298 7.78 -0.70 -18.03
N ALA A 299 7.71 -1.04 -16.73
CA ALA A 299 8.74 -0.65 -15.78
C ALA A 299 10.03 -1.44 -16.05
N LEU A 300 9.93 -2.73 -16.30
CA LEU A 300 11.08 -3.60 -16.64
C LEU A 300 11.78 -3.14 -17.92
N ASP A 301 11.02 -2.85 -18.98
CA ASP A 301 11.56 -2.33 -20.25
C ASP A 301 12.34 -1.03 -20.03
N LYS A 302 11.82 -0.10 -19.23
CA LYS A 302 12.51 1.15 -18.88
C LYS A 302 13.79 0.91 -18.06
N ALA A 303 13.82 -0.13 -17.25
CA ALA A 303 15.00 -0.52 -16.47
C ALA A 303 16.03 -1.27 -17.33
N GLY A 304 15.64 -1.80 -18.48
CA GLY A 304 16.46 -2.70 -19.29
C GLY A 304 16.67 -4.06 -18.60
N ILE A 305 15.69 -4.52 -17.80
CA ILE A 305 15.77 -5.75 -17.00
C ILE A 305 14.73 -6.74 -17.54
N ALA A 306 15.16 -7.98 -17.79
CA ALA A 306 14.22 -9.04 -18.14
C ALA A 306 13.46 -9.53 -16.91
N ILE A 307 12.21 -9.97 -17.07
CA ILE A 307 11.38 -10.44 -15.95
C ILE A 307 12.01 -11.65 -15.22
N GLY A 308 12.77 -12.48 -15.93
CA GLY A 308 13.49 -13.62 -15.35
C GLY A 308 14.67 -13.24 -14.45
N ASP A 309 15.19 -12.01 -14.60
CA ASP A 309 16.29 -11.47 -13.79
C ASP A 309 15.82 -10.82 -12.49
N VAL A 310 14.51 -10.74 -12.27
CA VAL A 310 13.93 -10.25 -11.01
C VAL A 310 13.99 -11.36 -9.97
N ASP A 311 14.59 -11.04 -8.83
CA ASP A 311 14.75 -11.99 -7.73
C ASP A 311 13.45 -12.19 -6.96
N TYR A 312 12.76 -11.08 -6.59
CA TYR A 312 11.51 -11.11 -5.82
C TYR A 312 10.50 -10.08 -6.31
N PHE A 313 9.24 -10.45 -6.14
CA PHE A 313 8.09 -9.62 -6.51
C PHE A 313 7.20 -9.35 -5.29
N GLU A 314 6.68 -8.13 -5.18
CA GLU A 314 5.59 -7.77 -4.28
C GLU A 314 4.40 -7.26 -5.11
N PHE A 315 3.36 -8.07 -5.23
CA PHE A 315 2.07 -7.67 -5.79
C PHE A 315 1.10 -7.35 -4.65
N ASN A 316 0.39 -6.24 -4.74
CA ASN A 316 -0.67 -5.99 -3.77
C ASN A 316 -1.83 -6.96 -4.00
N GLU A 317 -2.14 -7.76 -3.00
CA GLU A 317 -3.20 -8.76 -3.04
C GLU A 317 -4.56 -8.13 -2.69
N ALA A 318 -5.07 -7.21 -3.55
CA ALA A 318 -6.41 -6.65 -3.32
C ALA A 318 -7.48 -7.75 -3.23
N PHE A 319 -7.26 -8.84 -3.96
CA PHE A 319 -7.97 -10.13 -3.91
C PHE A 319 -6.98 -11.23 -4.28
N ALA A 320 -7.19 -12.46 -3.83
CA ALA A 320 -6.37 -13.60 -4.23
C ALA A 320 -6.30 -13.77 -5.75
N VAL A 321 -7.40 -13.54 -6.45
CA VAL A 321 -7.46 -13.58 -7.92
C VAL A 321 -6.53 -12.56 -8.59
N VAL A 322 -6.24 -11.43 -7.96
CA VAL A 322 -5.28 -10.44 -8.49
C VAL A 322 -3.88 -11.04 -8.52
N GLY A 323 -3.43 -11.65 -7.41
CA GLY A 323 -2.15 -12.35 -7.36
C GLY A 323 -2.06 -13.47 -8.39
N LEU A 324 -3.07 -14.35 -8.42
CA LEU A 324 -3.12 -15.50 -9.34
C LEU A 324 -3.15 -15.10 -10.81
N ALA A 325 -4.02 -14.15 -11.21
CA ALA A 325 -4.15 -13.72 -12.60
C ALA A 325 -2.87 -13.06 -13.12
N ASN A 326 -2.27 -12.16 -12.33
CA ASN A 326 -1.03 -11.50 -12.75
C ASN A 326 0.15 -12.47 -12.80
N SER A 327 0.28 -13.39 -11.84
CA SER A 327 1.31 -14.46 -11.88
C SER A 327 1.13 -15.36 -13.10
N LYS A 328 -0.10 -15.73 -13.45
CA LYS A 328 -0.43 -16.52 -14.63
C LYS A 328 -0.09 -15.79 -15.93
N ILE A 329 -0.51 -14.52 -16.07
CA ILE A 329 -0.26 -13.71 -17.27
C ILE A 329 1.24 -13.49 -17.50
N LEU A 330 1.98 -13.23 -16.43
CA LEU A 330 3.41 -12.92 -16.47
C LEU A 330 4.30 -14.16 -16.34
N ASN A 331 3.71 -15.35 -16.18
CA ASN A 331 4.41 -16.63 -15.96
C ASN A 331 5.45 -16.54 -14.83
N LEU A 332 5.01 -16.02 -13.66
CA LEU A 332 5.89 -15.85 -12.51
C LEU A 332 6.00 -17.13 -11.68
N ASP A 333 7.17 -17.30 -11.08
CA ASP A 333 7.40 -18.30 -10.05
C ASP A 333 6.77 -17.83 -8.74
N ASN A 334 5.77 -18.56 -8.23
CA ASN A 334 5.05 -18.22 -7.01
C ASN A 334 5.93 -18.22 -5.75
N ASP A 335 7.06 -18.92 -5.78
CA ASP A 335 8.02 -18.92 -4.66
C ASP A 335 8.85 -17.62 -4.60
N LYS A 336 8.74 -16.76 -5.61
CA LYS A 336 9.34 -15.43 -5.64
C LYS A 336 8.34 -14.29 -5.40
N VAL A 337 7.05 -14.59 -5.31
CA VAL A 337 5.99 -13.59 -5.16
C VAL A 337 5.47 -13.57 -3.73
N ASN A 338 5.45 -12.39 -3.09
CA ASN A 338 4.88 -12.16 -1.76
C ASN A 338 5.34 -13.18 -0.72
N VAL A 339 6.63 -13.42 -0.64
CA VAL A 339 7.23 -14.52 0.15
C VAL A 339 7.01 -14.39 1.66
N ASN A 340 6.69 -13.20 2.14
CA ASN A 340 6.33 -12.93 3.53
C ASN A 340 4.81 -12.73 3.73
N GLY A 341 3.99 -13.15 2.75
CA GLY A 341 2.55 -12.86 2.71
C GLY A 341 2.24 -11.50 2.11
N GLY A 342 0.97 -11.19 1.93
CA GLY A 342 0.53 -9.96 1.28
C GLY A 342 -0.78 -9.42 1.84
N ALA A 343 -1.48 -8.57 1.07
CA ALA A 343 -2.63 -7.82 1.56
C ALA A 343 -3.84 -8.67 1.95
N VAL A 344 -3.97 -9.89 1.44
CA VAL A 344 -5.03 -10.83 1.88
C VAL A 344 -4.86 -11.16 3.36
N SER A 345 -3.64 -11.35 3.82
CA SER A 345 -3.32 -11.74 5.19
C SER A 345 -2.87 -10.58 6.09
N LEU A 346 -2.23 -9.57 5.54
CA LEU A 346 -1.74 -8.40 6.30
C LEU A 346 -2.74 -7.25 6.32
N GLY A 347 -3.57 -7.12 5.27
CA GLY A 347 -4.52 -6.04 5.13
C GLY A 347 -4.18 -5.02 4.05
N HIS A 348 -5.20 -4.18 3.70
CA HIS A 348 -5.13 -3.25 2.57
C HIS A 348 -5.60 -1.83 2.92
N PRO A 349 -4.87 -1.07 3.77
CA PRO A 349 -5.16 0.35 3.94
C PRO A 349 -4.85 1.08 2.63
N LEU A 350 -5.90 1.56 1.92
CA LEU A 350 -5.84 1.92 0.48
C LEU A 350 -4.67 2.86 0.14
N GLY A 351 -4.59 4.02 0.78
CA GLY A 351 -3.56 5.02 0.48
C GLY A 351 -2.15 4.61 0.88
N CYS A 352 -2.02 3.69 1.83
CA CYS A 352 -0.75 3.17 2.35
C CYS A 352 -0.14 2.08 1.48
N SER A 353 -0.97 1.18 0.94
CA SER A 353 -0.53 -0.13 0.41
C SER A 353 0.53 -0.05 -0.67
N GLY A 354 0.46 0.95 -1.57
CA GLY A 354 1.46 1.11 -2.61
C GLY A 354 2.88 1.40 -2.08
N ALA A 355 3.00 2.09 -0.96
CA ALA A 355 4.27 2.32 -0.27
C ALA A 355 4.65 1.11 0.60
N ARG A 356 3.66 0.47 1.26
CA ARG A 356 3.86 -0.71 2.09
C ARG A 356 4.56 -1.83 1.34
N ILE A 357 4.11 -2.16 0.13
CA ILE A 357 4.73 -3.24 -0.65
C ILE A 357 6.18 -2.92 -1.05
N ILE A 358 6.55 -1.65 -1.22
CA ILE A 358 7.96 -1.27 -1.48
C ILE A 358 8.79 -1.46 -0.20
N VAL A 359 8.26 -1.09 0.96
CA VAL A 359 8.93 -1.30 2.26
C VAL A 359 9.20 -2.80 2.49
N THR A 360 8.19 -3.64 2.30
CA THR A 360 8.33 -5.10 2.45
C THR A 360 9.31 -5.68 1.43
N LEU A 361 9.24 -5.25 0.15
CA LEU A 361 10.16 -5.71 -0.89
C LEU A 361 11.63 -5.42 -0.55
N LEU A 362 11.92 -4.23 -0.02
CA LEU A 362 13.29 -3.89 0.42
C LEU A 362 13.80 -4.87 1.48
N ASN A 363 12.97 -5.21 2.47
CA ASN A 363 13.33 -6.17 3.50
C ASN A 363 13.44 -7.60 2.96
N VAL A 364 12.58 -8.00 2.02
CA VAL A 364 12.67 -9.31 1.35
C VAL A 364 13.98 -9.43 0.58
N LEU A 365 14.41 -8.39 -0.15
CA LEU A 365 15.70 -8.39 -0.85
C LEU A 365 16.88 -8.52 0.12
N GLU A 366 16.85 -7.77 1.23
CA GLU A 366 17.89 -7.84 2.26
C GLU A 366 17.96 -9.23 2.91
N GLN A 367 16.82 -9.77 3.35
CA GLN A 367 16.71 -11.07 4.02
C GLN A 367 17.20 -12.24 3.18
N ASN A 368 17.07 -12.15 1.87
CA ASN A 368 17.43 -13.21 0.94
C ASN A 368 18.74 -12.91 0.18
N ASN A 369 19.46 -11.86 0.53
CA ASN A 369 20.66 -11.39 -0.16
C ASN A 369 20.45 -11.25 -1.68
N ALA A 370 19.26 -10.80 -2.07
CA ALA A 370 18.82 -10.60 -3.44
C ALA A 370 19.08 -9.16 -3.90
N ILE A 371 19.02 -8.90 -5.20
CA ILE A 371 19.44 -7.62 -5.78
C ILE A 371 18.27 -6.91 -6.45
N ILE A 372 17.54 -7.56 -7.35
CA ILE A 372 16.49 -6.94 -8.15
C ILE A 372 15.14 -7.28 -7.59
N GLY A 373 14.39 -6.24 -7.25
CA GLY A 373 13.00 -6.36 -6.80
C GLY A 373 12.03 -5.59 -7.66
N ALA A 374 10.82 -6.11 -7.80
CA ALA A 374 9.73 -5.49 -8.52
C ALA A 374 8.46 -5.44 -7.68
N ALA A 375 7.86 -4.27 -7.53
CA ALA A 375 6.57 -4.12 -6.87
C ALA A 375 5.51 -3.61 -7.84
N ALA A 376 4.30 -4.14 -7.75
CA ALA A 376 3.18 -3.71 -8.58
C ALA A 376 1.87 -3.71 -7.79
N ILE A 377 1.03 -2.72 -8.04
CA ILE A 377 -0.26 -2.54 -7.39
C ILE A 377 -1.32 -2.12 -8.40
N CYS A 378 -2.45 -2.80 -8.40
CA CYS A 378 -3.66 -2.37 -9.11
C CYS A 378 -4.33 -1.21 -8.37
N ASN A 379 -5.18 -0.47 -9.08
CA ASN A 379 -6.08 0.51 -8.46
C ASN A 379 -7.43 0.58 -9.16
N GLY A 380 -8.47 0.92 -8.41
CA GLY A 380 -9.81 1.18 -8.96
C GLY A 380 -9.75 2.16 -10.14
N GLY A 381 -10.69 2.01 -11.10
CA GLY A 381 -10.69 2.75 -12.36
C GLY A 381 -9.78 2.15 -13.44
N GLY A 382 -9.38 0.88 -13.31
CA GLY A 382 -8.63 0.14 -14.34
C GLY A 382 -7.12 0.37 -14.33
N GLY A 383 -6.58 1.04 -13.32
CA GLY A 383 -5.18 1.43 -13.29
C GLY A 383 -4.24 0.45 -12.57
N ALA A 384 -2.94 0.67 -12.74
CA ALA A 384 -1.87 0.09 -11.93
C ALA A 384 -0.63 0.98 -11.94
N SER A 385 0.22 0.79 -10.93
CA SER A 385 1.58 1.31 -10.86
C SER A 385 2.55 0.17 -10.59
N ALA A 386 3.77 0.27 -11.15
CA ALA A 386 4.87 -0.66 -10.88
C ALA A 386 6.18 0.11 -10.70
N ILE A 387 7.07 -0.42 -9.87
CA ILE A 387 8.39 0.12 -9.59
C ILE A 387 9.42 -1.01 -9.56
N ILE A 388 10.61 -0.75 -10.10
CA ILE A 388 11.77 -1.64 -10.06
C ILE A 388 12.83 -1.00 -9.17
N ILE A 389 13.32 -1.76 -8.22
CA ILE A 389 14.39 -1.35 -7.32
C ILE A 389 15.58 -2.32 -7.41
N GLU A 390 16.76 -1.78 -7.20
CA GLU A 390 18.01 -2.55 -7.12
C GLU A 390 18.64 -2.29 -5.75
N ARG A 391 18.78 -3.33 -4.93
CA ARG A 391 19.43 -3.24 -3.61
C ARG A 391 20.86 -2.72 -3.76
N ALA A 392 21.29 -1.83 -2.87
CA ALA A 392 22.59 -1.19 -2.90
C ALA A 392 23.72 -2.09 -2.36
#